data_9f8b43cb6d430efe19b4346c9aadf3f0
#
_entry.id   9f8b43cb6d430efe19b4346c9aadf3f0
#
_cell.length_a   1.000
_cell.length_b   1.000
_cell.length_c   1.000
_cell.angle_alpha   90.00
_cell.angle_beta   90.00
_cell.angle_gamma   90.00
#
_symmetry.space_group_name_H-M   'P 1'
#
loop_
_entity.id
_entity.type
_entity.pdbx_description
1 polymer ?
#
loop_
_entity_poly.entity_id
_entity_poly.type
_entity_poly.pdbx_seq_one_letter_code
_entity_poly.pdbx_strand_id
1 'polypeptide(L)'
;IISLSHHLNRNKNRNYIMNFINITEEIESKRVAAELRNKFNIDINEEEHPSKIGRMYAKAKNKDRYETYKNKVMHGFISRKIESDNNIDQGTSKSWTRNKFMTSEFESYAFAIKDQELPTKYLKCKRNKDPTVSNTNCRLCKNAVEDITHITSSCPLMSVRYYLPIRHDVIAKTVYNALICKENPLFKKRDFDAPEYICTEGNCEYWWNVRVETATKIKHNKPDLIVWNRHTKICYI
;
A
#
# COMPACT_ATOMS: atom_id res chain seq x y z
N ILE A 1 0.28 15.82 -29.48
CA ILE A 1 -0.19 17.10 -30.07
C ILE A 1 0.57 18.28 -29.48
N ILE A 2 0.74 18.36 -28.16
CA ILE A 2 1.50 19.45 -27.49
C ILE A 2 2.97 19.48 -27.93
N SER A 3 3.60 18.34 -28.22
CA SER A 3 5.00 18.29 -28.71
C SER A 3 5.15 18.74 -30.16
N LEU A 4 4.11 18.59 -31.00
CA LEU A 4 4.10 19.07 -32.39
C LEU A 4 4.00 20.59 -32.49
N SER A 5 3.26 21.25 -31.57
CA SER A 5 3.10 22.71 -31.58
C SER A 5 4.44 23.46 -31.33
N HIS A 6 5.35 22.87 -30.56
CA HIS A 6 6.68 23.44 -30.29
C HIS A 6 7.63 23.38 -31.50
N HIS A 7 7.50 22.38 -32.37
CA HIS A 7 8.34 22.26 -33.57
C HIS A 7 7.83 23.04 -34.78
N LEU A 8 6.53 23.28 -34.87
CA LEU A 8 5.90 24.01 -36.01
C LEU A 8 6.02 25.53 -35.92
N ASN A 9 6.58 26.04 -34.84
CA ASN A 9 6.69 27.50 -34.58
C ASN A 9 7.74 28.24 -35.46
N ARG A 10 8.38 27.56 -36.44
CA ARG A 10 9.44 28.12 -37.30
C ARG A 10 9.08 28.40 -38.75
N ASN A 11 7.85 28.13 -39.20
CA ASN A 11 7.48 28.31 -40.62
C ASN A 11 6.37 29.32 -40.87
N LYS A 12 6.48 30.07 -41.96
CA LYS A 12 5.61 31.18 -42.39
C LYS A 12 4.12 30.85 -42.62
N ASN A 13 3.66 29.63 -42.52
CA ASN A 13 2.24 29.19 -42.58
C ASN A 13 1.58 29.06 -41.19
N ARG A 14 2.03 29.82 -40.27
CA ARG A 14 1.64 29.78 -38.85
C ARG A 14 0.12 29.85 -38.63
N ASN A 15 -0.58 30.68 -39.38
CA ASN A 15 -2.00 30.93 -39.15
C ASN A 15 -2.90 29.73 -39.60
N TYR A 16 -2.57 29.05 -40.70
CA TYR A 16 -3.32 27.87 -41.14
C TYR A 16 -3.17 26.69 -40.20
N ILE A 17 -1.94 26.46 -39.75
CA ILE A 17 -1.62 25.35 -38.83
C ILE A 17 -2.24 25.63 -37.47
N MET A 18 -2.17 26.86 -36.95
CA MET A 18 -2.83 27.21 -35.69
C MET A 18 -4.34 27.11 -35.76
N ASN A 19 -4.96 27.51 -36.87
CA ASN A 19 -6.39 27.32 -37.03
C ASN A 19 -6.78 25.86 -37.12
N PHE A 20 -5.99 25.02 -37.78
CA PHE A 20 -6.23 23.58 -37.85
C PHE A 20 -6.09 22.92 -36.47
N ILE A 21 -5.06 23.30 -35.71
CA ILE A 21 -4.85 22.82 -34.31
C ILE A 21 -6.03 23.25 -33.46
N ASN A 22 -6.46 24.48 -33.51
CA ASN A 22 -7.59 24.98 -32.71
C ASN A 22 -8.88 24.26 -33.03
N ILE A 23 -9.18 24.03 -34.35
CA ILE A 23 -10.37 23.28 -34.78
C ILE A 23 -10.30 21.83 -34.29
N THR A 24 -9.15 21.16 -34.38
CA THR A 24 -8.99 19.79 -33.90
C THR A 24 -9.10 19.68 -32.38
N GLU A 25 -8.57 20.63 -31.62
CA GLU A 25 -8.71 20.70 -30.17
C GLU A 25 -10.17 20.96 -29.77
N GLU A 26 -10.90 21.80 -30.51
CA GLU A 26 -12.31 22.05 -30.25
C GLU A 26 -13.17 20.81 -30.51
N ILE A 27 -12.97 20.12 -31.67
CA ILE A 27 -13.68 18.88 -31.98
C ILE A 27 -13.39 17.80 -30.92
N GLU A 28 -12.15 17.64 -30.54
CA GLU A 28 -11.75 16.65 -29.53
C GLU A 28 -12.35 16.99 -28.16
N SER A 29 -12.37 18.27 -27.79
CA SER A 29 -12.98 18.76 -26.56
C SER A 29 -14.48 18.47 -26.52
N LYS A 30 -15.20 18.74 -27.62
CA LYS A 30 -16.65 18.43 -27.75
C LYS A 30 -16.93 16.93 -27.68
N ARG A 31 -16.09 16.10 -28.29
CA ARG A 31 -16.19 14.64 -28.21
C ARG A 31 -15.99 14.14 -26.79
N VAL A 32 -14.97 14.63 -26.11
CA VAL A 32 -14.68 14.28 -24.72
C VAL A 32 -15.78 14.76 -23.77
N ALA A 33 -16.33 15.95 -24.00
CA ALA A 33 -17.46 16.46 -23.23
C ALA A 33 -18.72 15.59 -23.39
N ALA A 34 -19.00 15.16 -24.62
CA ALA A 34 -20.12 14.23 -24.89
C ALA A 34 -19.93 12.87 -24.20
N GLU A 35 -18.70 12.32 -24.18
CA GLU A 35 -18.40 11.08 -23.48
C GLU A 35 -18.56 11.25 -21.95
N LEU A 36 -18.15 12.39 -21.37
CA LEU A 36 -18.33 12.70 -19.97
C LEU A 36 -19.81 12.76 -19.57
N ARG A 37 -20.66 13.38 -20.38
CA ARG A 37 -22.12 13.40 -20.16
C ARG A 37 -22.73 12.01 -20.28
N ASN A 38 -22.47 11.32 -21.39
CA ASN A 38 -23.17 10.10 -21.76
C ASN A 38 -22.71 8.88 -20.95
N LYS A 39 -21.39 8.75 -20.70
CA LYS A 39 -20.83 7.58 -20.04
C LYS A 39 -20.68 7.77 -18.53
N PHE A 40 -20.29 8.98 -18.09
CA PHE A 40 -19.95 9.23 -16.70
C PHE A 40 -20.98 10.07 -15.96
N ASN A 41 -22.06 10.50 -16.65
CA ASN A 41 -23.11 11.35 -16.10
C ASN A 41 -22.57 12.62 -15.42
N ILE A 42 -21.53 13.22 -16.02
CA ILE A 42 -20.90 14.44 -15.55
C ILE A 42 -21.30 15.57 -16.48
N ASP A 43 -22.05 16.52 -15.95
CA ASP A 43 -22.42 17.73 -16.71
C ASP A 43 -21.25 18.70 -16.78
N ILE A 44 -21.05 19.29 -17.95
CA ILE A 44 -19.96 20.22 -18.24
C ILE A 44 -20.57 21.45 -18.88
N ASN A 45 -20.18 22.60 -18.38
CA ASN A 45 -20.47 23.87 -19.03
C ASN A 45 -19.68 23.94 -20.34
N GLU A 46 -20.33 24.30 -21.44
CA GLU A 46 -19.74 24.36 -22.79
C GLU A 46 -18.62 25.42 -22.89
N GLU A 47 -18.59 26.39 -21.99
CA GLU A 47 -17.55 27.42 -21.91
C GLU A 47 -16.31 26.99 -21.13
N GLU A 48 -16.26 25.76 -20.61
CA GLU A 48 -15.13 25.28 -19.82
C GLU A 48 -13.86 25.12 -20.65
N HIS A 49 -12.74 25.57 -20.07
CA HIS A 49 -11.44 25.49 -20.75
C HIS A 49 -11.05 24.02 -21.06
N PRO A 50 -10.58 23.72 -22.29
CA PRO A 50 -10.25 22.34 -22.72
C PRO A 50 -9.37 21.55 -21.75
N SER A 51 -8.39 22.19 -21.10
CA SER A 51 -7.52 21.55 -20.10
C SER A 51 -8.27 21.12 -18.82
N LYS A 52 -9.37 21.79 -18.47
CA LYS A 52 -10.23 21.39 -17.34
C LYS A 52 -11.08 20.20 -17.74
N ILE A 53 -11.66 20.20 -18.92
CA ILE A 53 -12.41 19.08 -19.48
C ILE A 53 -11.52 17.84 -19.55
N GLY A 54 -10.29 17.96 -20.05
CA GLY A 54 -9.31 16.87 -20.09
C GLY A 54 -8.98 16.29 -18.72
N ARG A 55 -8.84 17.13 -17.69
CA ARG A 55 -8.63 16.68 -16.30
C ARG A 55 -9.85 15.96 -15.73
N MET A 56 -11.05 16.47 -15.98
CA MET A 56 -12.30 15.83 -15.56
C MET A 56 -12.45 14.45 -16.21
N TYR A 57 -12.19 14.36 -17.50
CA TYR A 57 -12.20 13.09 -18.23
C TYR A 57 -11.19 12.08 -17.70
N ALA A 58 -9.94 12.49 -17.50
CA ALA A 58 -8.92 11.63 -16.92
C ALA A 58 -9.31 11.12 -15.52
N LYS A 59 -9.90 11.98 -14.69
CA LYS A 59 -10.39 11.60 -13.37
C LYS A 59 -11.55 10.60 -13.44
N ALA A 60 -12.53 10.85 -14.30
CA ALA A 60 -13.68 9.95 -14.50
C ALA A 60 -13.24 8.58 -15.03
N LYS A 61 -12.40 8.58 -16.05
CA LYS A 61 -11.85 7.35 -16.65
C LYS A 61 -10.98 6.55 -15.68
N ASN A 62 -10.18 7.22 -14.85
CA ASN A 62 -9.38 6.55 -13.83
C ASN A 62 -10.28 5.95 -12.74
N LYS A 63 -11.37 6.62 -12.35
CA LYS A 63 -12.36 6.07 -11.43
C LYS A 63 -13.04 4.83 -12.01
N ASP A 64 -13.50 4.87 -13.25
CA ASP A 64 -14.12 3.74 -13.95
C ASP A 64 -13.16 2.53 -14.07
N ARG A 65 -11.89 2.79 -14.44
CA ARG A 65 -10.84 1.77 -14.45
C ARG A 65 -10.58 1.16 -13.08
N TYR A 66 -10.58 1.98 -12.05
CA TYR A 66 -10.38 1.53 -10.68
C TYR A 66 -11.54 0.65 -10.19
N GLU A 67 -12.80 1.03 -10.48
CA GLU A 67 -13.95 0.20 -10.15
C GLU A 67 -13.93 -1.13 -10.92
N THR A 68 -13.59 -1.10 -12.20
CA THR A 68 -13.40 -2.31 -12.99
C THR A 68 -12.31 -3.21 -12.42
N TYR A 69 -11.17 -2.64 -12.01
CA TYR A 69 -10.07 -3.36 -11.37
C TYR A 69 -10.50 -3.94 -10.02
N LYS A 70 -11.15 -3.14 -9.19
CA LYS A 70 -11.61 -3.53 -7.86
C LYS A 70 -12.58 -4.72 -7.91
N ASN A 71 -13.41 -4.79 -8.94
CA ASN A 71 -14.38 -5.88 -9.12
C ASN A 71 -13.75 -7.20 -9.61
N LYS A 72 -12.50 -7.21 -10.03
CA LYS A 72 -11.80 -8.46 -10.35
C LYS A 72 -11.57 -9.30 -9.10
N VAL A 73 -11.86 -10.59 -9.18
CA VAL A 73 -11.85 -11.51 -8.03
C VAL A 73 -10.51 -11.50 -7.32
N MET A 74 -9.40 -11.69 -8.04
CA MET A 74 -8.05 -11.76 -7.48
C MET A 74 -7.41 -10.38 -7.34
N HIS A 75 -7.24 -9.67 -8.44
CA HIS A 75 -6.55 -8.37 -8.46
C HIS A 75 -7.20 -7.30 -7.56
N GLY A 76 -8.53 -7.29 -7.48
CA GLY A 76 -9.27 -6.35 -6.62
C GLY A 76 -9.37 -6.74 -5.15
N PHE A 77 -8.94 -7.94 -4.76
CA PHE A 77 -9.18 -8.49 -3.43
C PHE A 77 -8.66 -7.60 -2.29
N ILE A 78 -7.40 -7.21 -2.33
CA ILE A 78 -6.78 -6.36 -1.30
C ILE A 78 -7.42 -4.96 -1.29
N SER A 79 -7.72 -4.40 -2.46
CA SER A 79 -8.38 -3.10 -2.55
C SER A 79 -9.76 -3.11 -1.92
N ARG A 80 -10.58 -4.15 -2.18
CA ARG A 80 -11.88 -4.31 -1.51
C ARG A 80 -11.74 -4.46 0.00
N LYS A 81 -10.79 -5.28 0.46
CA LYS A 81 -10.53 -5.49 1.89
C LYS A 81 -10.16 -4.18 2.60
N ILE A 82 -9.26 -3.38 2.02
CA ILE A 82 -8.87 -2.08 2.58
C ILE A 82 -10.06 -1.12 2.65
N GLU A 83 -10.94 -1.13 1.64
CA GLU A 83 -12.08 -0.21 1.58
C GLU A 83 -13.26 -0.66 2.45
N SER A 84 -13.41 -1.95 2.70
CA SER A 84 -14.52 -2.49 3.50
C SER A 84 -14.24 -2.54 5.00
N ASP A 85 -13.01 -2.43 5.43
CA ASP A 85 -12.62 -2.52 6.84
C ASP A 85 -12.41 -1.12 7.42
N ASN A 86 -13.32 -0.71 8.32
CA ASN A 86 -13.27 0.61 8.96
C ASN A 86 -12.08 0.80 9.91
N ASN A 87 -11.39 -0.26 10.31
CA ASN A 87 -10.20 -0.19 11.14
C ASN A 87 -8.91 0.06 10.33
N ILE A 88 -9.01 0.06 9.01
CA ILE A 88 -7.88 0.30 8.12
C ILE A 88 -7.86 1.76 7.67
N ASP A 89 -6.79 2.47 7.99
CA ASP A 89 -6.52 3.80 7.40
C ASP A 89 -6.15 3.62 5.92
N GLN A 90 -7.10 4.01 5.06
CA GLN A 90 -6.95 3.92 3.60
C GLN A 90 -5.85 4.83 3.04
N GLY A 91 -5.64 5.99 3.66
CA GLY A 91 -4.61 6.95 3.24
C GLY A 91 -3.22 6.37 3.46
N THR A 92 -2.96 5.93 4.67
CA THR A 92 -1.69 5.29 5.05
C THR A 92 -1.46 3.99 4.30
N SER A 93 -2.50 3.15 4.14
CA SER A 93 -2.40 1.88 3.39
C SER A 93 -2.05 2.05 1.91
N LYS A 94 -2.32 3.23 1.34
CA LYS A 94 -2.00 3.56 -0.06
C LYS A 94 -0.75 4.44 -0.18
N SER A 95 -0.18 4.93 0.92
CA SER A 95 0.92 5.91 0.90
C SER A 95 2.22 5.39 0.30
N TRP A 96 2.49 4.09 0.41
CA TRP A 96 3.67 3.45 -0.14
C TRP A 96 3.82 3.65 -1.67
N THR A 97 2.70 3.78 -2.41
CA THR A 97 2.72 4.06 -3.86
C THR A 97 3.29 5.44 -4.21
N ARG A 98 3.47 6.31 -3.23
CA ARG A 98 4.06 7.65 -3.38
C ARG A 98 5.48 7.73 -2.84
N ASN A 99 6.01 6.63 -2.33
CA ASN A 99 7.33 6.60 -1.73
C ASN A 99 8.42 6.60 -2.80
N LYS A 100 9.11 7.74 -2.96
CA LYS A 100 10.19 7.92 -3.94
C LYS A 100 11.46 7.12 -3.62
N PHE A 101 11.57 6.56 -2.41
CA PHE A 101 12.74 5.78 -1.99
C PHE A 101 12.57 4.28 -2.25
N MET A 102 11.41 3.86 -2.73
CA MET A 102 11.16 2.48 -3.08
C MET A 102 11.84 2.16 -4.42
N THR A 103 12.63 1.09 -4.46
CA THR A 103 13.21 0.64 -5.72
C THR A 103 12.12 0.06 -6.62
N SER A 104 12.31 0.10 -7.94
CA SER A 104 11.36 -0.44 -8.91
C SER A 104 11.09 -1.94 -8.71
N GLU A 105 12.08 -2.67 -8.20
CA GLU A 105 11.98 -4.08 -7.87
C GLU A 105 11.02 -4.30 -6.69
N PHE A 106 11.19 -3.57 -5.58
CA PHE A 106 10.28 -3.62 -4.44
C PHE A 106 8.86 -3.19 -4.81
N GLU A 107 8.72 -2.16 -5.63
CA GLU A 107 7.43 -1.71 -6.14
C GLU A 107 6.74 -2.81 -6.94
N SER A 108 7.47 -3.48 -7.84
CA SER A 108 6.97 -4.63 -8.61
C SER A 108 6.47 -5.75 -7.71
N TYR A 109 7.24 -6.13 -6.69
CA TYR A 109 6.81 -7.17 -5.74
C TYR A 109 5.58 -6.73 -4.92
N ALA A 110 5.51 -5.48 -4.48
CA ALA A 110 4.37 -4.96 -3.74
C ALA A 110 3.09 -4.99 -4.58
N PHE A 111 3.16 -4.62 -5.86
CA PHE A 111 2.05 -4.77 -6.80
C PHE A 111 1.70 -6.23 -7.06
N ALA A 112 2.68 -7.10 -7.27
CA ALA A 112 2.44 -8.52 -7.49
C ALA A 112 1.75 -9.19 -6.28
N ILE A 113 2.11 -8.81 -5.06
CA ILE A 113 1.44 -9.25 -3.83
C ILE A 113 0.00 -8.73 -3.80
N LYS A 114 -0.18 -7.43 -4.04
CA LYS A 114 -1.51 -6.79 -4.02
C LYS A 114 -2.45 -7.40 -5.06
N ASP A 115 -1.94 -7.68 -6.24
CA ASP A 115 -2.70 -8.23 -7.36
C ASP A 115 -2.79 -9.76 -7.35
N GLN A 116 -2.18 -10.40 -6.35
CA GLN A 116 -2.12 -11.87 -6.20
C GLN A 116 -1.45 -12.57 -7.40
N GLU A 117 -0.44 -11.92 -7.98
CA GLU A 117 0.29 -12.40 -9.16
C GLU A 117 1.59 -13.17 -8.83
N LEU A 118 1.95 -13.30 -7.54
CA LEU A 118 3.09 -14.14 -7.18
C LEU A 118 2.84 -15.60 -7.56
N PRO A 119 3.85 -16.33 -8.02
CA PRO A 119 3.73 -17.69 -8.55
C PRO A 119 3.47 -18.73 -7.44
N THR A 120 2.35 -18.58 -6.73
CA THR A 120 1.85 -19.54 -5.75
C THR A 120 1.31 -20.78 -6.45
N LYS A 121 1.23 -21.91 -5.73
CA LYS A 121 0.61 -23.11 -6.26
C LYS A 121 -0.88 -22.91 -6.60
N TYR A 122 -1.58 -22.08 -5.81
CA TYR A 122 -2.96 -21.73 -6.11
C TYR A 122 -3.07 -21.03 -7.47
N LEU A 123 -2.24 -20.01 -7.71
CA LEU A 123 -2.23 -19.28 -8.96
C LEU A 123 -1.91 -20.19 -10.14
N LYS A 124 -0.85 -21.00 -10.02
CA LYS A 124 -0.43 -21.94 -11.08
C LYS A 124 -1.53 -22.94 -11.40
N CYS A 125 -2.07 -23.60 -10.37
CA CYS A 125 -3.07 -24.65 -10.55
C CYS A 125 -4.42 -24.11 -11.03
N LYS A 126 -4.97 -23.08 -10.36
CA LYS A 126 -6.36 -22.64 -10.59
C LYS A 126 -6.51 -21.64 -11.72
N ARG A 127 -5.60 -20.67 -11.83
CA ARG A 127 -5.67 -19.66 -12.87
C ARG A 127 -4.91 -20.06 -14.12
N ASN A 128 -3.66 -20.45 -13.98
CA ASN A 128 -2.80 -20.74 -15.12
C ASN A 128 -3.00 -22.16 -15.67
N LYS A 129 -3.72 -23.02 -14.93
CA LYS A 129 -3.96 -24.44 -15.28
C LYS A 129 -2.67 -25.19 -15.65
N ASP A 130 -1.59 -24.90 -14.91
CA ASP A 130 -0.28 -25.49 -15.11
C ASP A 130 -0.32 -27.00 -14.82
N PRO A 131 -0.08 -27.86 -15.82
CA PRO A 131 -0.19 -29.31 -15.66
C PRO A 131 0.88 -29.88 -14.72
N THR A 132 1.95 -29.14 -14.44
CA THR A 132 3.02 -29.57 -13.53
C THR A 132 2.64 -29.45 -12.06
N VAL A 133 1.53 -28.72 -11.74
CA VAL A 133 1.07 -28.48 -10.38
C VAL A 133 -0.22 -29.24 -10.12
N SER A 134 -0.10 -30.45 -9.53
CA SER A 134 -1.23 -31.35 -9.27
C SER A 134 -2.11 -30.93 -8.08
N ASN A 135 -1.57 -30.16 -7.13
CA ASN A 135 -2.31 -29.72 -5.94
C ASN A 135 -1.95 -28.29 -5.53
N THR A 136 -2.82 -27.69 -4.75
CA THR A 136 -2.67 -26.32 -4.25
C THR A 136 -2.05 -26.22 -2.86
N ASN A 137 -1.69 -27.34 -2.21
CA ASN A 137 -1.17 -27.35 -0.85
C ASN A 137 0.17 -26.61 -0.74
N CYS A 138 0.34 -25.87 0.32
CA CYS A 138 1.55 -25.10 0.60
C CYS A 138 2.80 -25.98 0.52
N ARG A 139 3.80 -25.55 -0.23
CA ARG A 139 5.08 -26.27 -0.39
C ARG A 139 5.86 -26.40 0.92
N LEU A 140 5.61 -25.50 1.88
CA LEU A 140 6.26 -25.48 3.18
C LEU A 140 5.49 -26.31 4.21
N CYS A 141 4.31 -25.86 4.65
CA CYS A 141 3.57 -26.50 5.74
C CYS A 141 2.73 -27.72 5.30
N LYS A 142 2.42 -27.86 4.02
CA LYS A 142 1.57 -28.93 3.43
C LYS A 142 0.10 -28.93 3.87
N ASN A 143 -0.28 -28.14 4.87
CA ASN A 143 -1.58 -28.22 5.57
C ASN A 143 -2.66 -27.26 5.04
N ALA A 144 -2.29 -26.27 4.23
CA ALA A 144 -3.22 -25.27 3.73
C ALA A 144 -2.94 -24.94 2.27
N VAL A 145 -3.91 -24.27 1.62
CA VAL A 145 -3.76 -23.79 0.24
C VAL A 145 -2.66 -22.73 0.18
N GLU A 146 -1.74 -22.87 -0.77
CA GLU A 146 -0.67 -21.91 -1.02
C GLU A 146 -1.19 -20.74 -1.85
N ASP A 147 -1.92 -19.85 -1.22
CA ASP A 147 -2.25 -18.53 -1.77
C ASP A 147 -1.36 -17.43 -1.15
N ILE A 148 -1.51 -16.20 -1.61
CA ILE A 148 -0.71 -15.08 -1.10
C ILE A 148 -1.00 -14.81 0.37
N THR A 149 -2.26 -14.88 0.78
CA THR A 149 -2.65 -14.65 2.17
C THR A 149 -1.99 -15.66 3.10
N HIS A 150 -2.00 -16.94 2.71
CA HIS A 150 -1.34 -17.98 3.48
C HIS A 150 0.17 -17.75 3.59
N ILE A 151 0.85 -17.47 2.47
CA ILE A 151 2.31 -17.25 2.48
C ILE A 151 2.70 -16.01 3.26
N THR A 152 1.92 -14.94 3.16
CA THR A 152 2.29 -13.65 3.79
C THR A 152 1.86 -13.51 5.24
N SER A 153 0.89 -14.31 5.71
CA SER A 153 0.27 -14.08 7.03
C SER A 153 -0.05 -15.32 7.85
N SER A 154 -0.27 -16.47 7.22
CA SER A 154 -0.92 -17.60 7.90
C SER A 154 -0.09 -18.90 7.92
N CYS A 155 1.01 -18.96 7.19
CA CYS A 155 1.84 -20.15 7.17
C CYS A 155 2.62 -20.30 8.50
N PRO A 156 2.40 -21.36 9.29
CA PRO A 156 3.07 -21.51 10.59
C PRO A 156 4.59 -21.59 10.46
N LEU A 157 5.11 -22.19 9.39
CA LEU A 157 6.56 -22.26 9.18
C LEU A 157 7.16 -20.89 8.79
N MET A 158 6.42 -20.07 8.06
CA MET A 158 6.83 -18.70 7.74
C MET A 158 6.70 -17.78 8.96
N SER A 159 5.73 -18.04 9.83
CA SER A 159 5.53 -17.27 11.06
C SER A 159 6.79 -17.28 11.92
N VAL A 160 7.31 -18.46 12.23
CA VAL A 160 8.50 -18.61 13.09
C VAL A 160 9.77 -18.05 12.43
N ARG A 161 9.94 -18.22 11.12
CA ARG A 161 11.18 -17.84 10.43
C ARG A 161 11.25 -16.39 10.02
N TYR A 162 10.12 -15.78 9.68
CA TYR A 162 10.11 -14.48 9.00
C TYR A 162 9.15 -13.47 9.62
N TYR A 163 7.90 -13.86 9.99
CA TYR A 163 6.93 -12.85 10.42
C TYR A 163 7.26 -12.30 11.79
N LEU A 164 7.63 -13.15 12.76
CA LEU A 164 8.02 -12.71 14.08
C LEU A 164 9.37 -12.00 14.05
N PRO A 165 10.50 -12.62 13.65
CA PRO A 165 11.80 -12.00 13.81
C PRO A 165 12.05 -10.83 12.86
N ILE A 166 11.47 -10.83 11.66
CA ILE A 166 11.76 -9.79 10.67
C ILE A 166 10.67 -8.73 10.67
N ARG A 167 9.41 -9.11 10.43
CA ARG A 167 8.34 -8.14 10.23
C ARG A 167 7.86 -7.52 11.52
N HIS A 168 7.55 -8.37 12.53
CA HIS A 168 7.06 -7.93 13.83
C HIS A 168 8.12 -7.12 14.56
N ASP A 169 9.32 -7.68 14.75
CA ASP A 169 10.38 -7.06 15.55
C ASP A 169 10.89 -5.76 14.95
N VAL A 170 10.97 -5.64 13.62
CA VAL A 170 11.36 -4.38 12.96
C VAL A 170 10.34 -3.27 13.26
N ILE A 171 9.05 -3.57 13.20
CA ILE A 171 8.00 -2.58 13.50
C ILE A 171 8.04 -2.22 14.98
N ALA A 172 8.06 -3.20 15.87
CA ALA A 172 8.05 -2.99 17.31
C ALA A 172 9.31 -2.24 17.79
N LYS A 173 10.50 -2.57 17.28
CA LYS A 173 11.76 -1.82 17.53
C LYS A 173 11.65 -0.37 17.02
N THR A 174 11.01 -0.13 15.89
CA THR A 174 10.80 1.23 15.38
C THR A 174 9.94 2.04 16.34
N VAL A 175 8.85 1.47 16.83
CA VAL A 175 7.97 2.10 17.83
C VAL A 175 8.72 2.36 19.14
N TYR A 176 9.44 1.35 19.65
CA TYR A 176 10.27 1.46 20.86
C TYR A 176 11.27 2.62 20.77
N ASN A 177 12.06 2.67 19.71
CA ASN A 177 13.02 3.74 19.49
C ASN A 177 12.34 5.12 19.34
N ALA A 178 11.19 5.20 18.68
CA ALA A 178 10.46 6.44 18.53
C ALA A 178 9.94 6.99 19.85
N LEU A 179 9.47 6.12 20.74
CA LEU A 179 9.00 6.50 22.08
C LEU A 179 10.14 7.02 22.95
N ILE A 180 11.28 6.36 22.95
CA ILE A 180 12.45 6.81 23.70
C ILE A 180 13.00 8.13 23.16
N CYS A 181 13.12 8.27 21.83
CA CYS A 181 13.59 9.51 21.20
C CYS A 181 12.67 10.71 21.46
N LYS A 182 11.39 10.48 21.79
CA LYS A 182 10.47 11.55 22.20
C LYS A 182 10.85 12.14 23.56
N GLU A 183 11.29 11.30 24.50
CA GLU A 183 11.73 11.73 25.84
C GLU A 183 13.20 12.20 25.82
N ASN A 184 14.03 11.56 25.02
CA ASN A 184 15.45 11.91 24.87
C ASN A 184 15.85 12.02 23.39
N PRO A 185 15.81 13.24 22.80
CA PRO A 185 16.16 13.46 21.38
C PRO A 185 17.61 13.08 21.03
N LEU A 186 18.51 13.01 22.01
CA LEU A 186 19.91 12.61 21.83
C LEU A 186 20.10 11.08 21.87
N PHE A 187 19.03 10.34 22.14
CA PHE A 187 19.09 8.89 22.18
C PHE A 187 19.49 8.35 20.80
N LYS A 188 20.64 7.66 20.75
CA LYS A 188 21.05 6.97 19.54
C LYS A 188 20.17 5.74 19.36
N LYS A 189 19.42 5.70 18.27
CA LYS A 189 18.66 4.51 17.88
C LYS A 189 19.53 3.27 17.97
N ARG A 190 19.11 2.31 18.77
CA ARG A 190 19.82 1.05 18.92
C ARG A 190 19.16 -0.01 18.04
N ASP A 191 19.99 -0.68 17.28
CA ASP A 191 19.64 -1.98 16.72
C ASP A 191 20.12 -3.02 17.74
N PHE A 192 19.19 -3.52 18.57
CA PHE A 192 19.54 -4.47 19.59
C PHE A 192 19.07 -5.87 19.21
N ASP A 193 20.02 -6.80 19.25
CA ASP A 193 19.76 -8.23 19.05
C ASP A 193 19.36 -8.93 20.35
N ALA A 194 19.36 -8.20 21.47
CA ALA A 194 18.98 -8.76 22.76
C ALA A 194 17.52 -9.23 22.76
N PRO A 195 17.25 -10.45 23.21
CA PRO A 195 15.88 -11.01 23.27
C PRO A 195 14.98 -10.26 24.26
N GLU A 196 15.58 -9.65 25.28
CA GLU A 196 14.90 -8.84 26.30
C GLU A 196 15.75 -7.62 26.63
N TYR A 197 15.12 -6.47 26.79
CA TYR A 197 15.82 -5.22 27.06
C TYR A 197 14.97 -4.25 27.86
N ILE A 198 15.59 -3.63 28.86
CA ILE A 198 14.98 -2.57 29.67
C ILE A 198 15.86 -1.33 29.59
N CYS A 199 15.24 -0.20 29.29
CA CYS A 199 15.88 1.10 29.27
C CYS A 199 15.11 2.08 30.13
N THR A 200 15.83 2.94 30.85
CA THR A 200 15.23 4.04 31.62
C THR A 200 15.65 5.35 30.98
N GLU A 201 14.68 6.15 30.60
CA GLU A 201 14.87 7.50 30.05
C GLU A 201 13.89 8.46 30.73
N GLY A 202 14.40 9.52 31.33
CA GLY A 202 13.59 10.47 32.08
C GLY A 202 12.80 9.79 33.21
N ASN A 203 11.49 10.00 33.19
CA ASN A 203 10.54 9.41 34.16
C ASN A 203 9.94 8.07 33.69
N CYS A 204 10.38 7.55 32.55
CA CYS A 204 9.82 6.34 31.95
C CYS A 204 10.82 5.19 31.92
N GLU A 205 10.32 4.00 32.14
CA GLU A 205 10.99 2.76 31.83
C GLU A 205 10.35 2.14 30.59
N TYR A 206 11.18 1.68 29.67
CA TYR A 206 10.80 1.03 28.41
C TYR A 206 11.28 -0.41 28.43
N TRP A 207 10.35 -1.35 28.43
CA TRP A 207 10.64 -2.76 28.51
C TRP A 207 10.34 -3.41 27.17
N TRP A 208 11.34 -4.03 26.58
CA TRP A 208 11.24 -4.72 25.30
C TRP A 208 11.18 -6.22 25.52
N ASN A 209 10.08 -6.85 25.12
CA ASN A 209 9.90 -8.31 25.09
C ASN A 209 10.20 -8.99 26.46
N VAL A 210 9.90 -8.31 27.55
CA VAL A 210 10.18 -8.77 28.92
C VAL A 210 8.96 -9.51 29.47
N ARG A 211 9.21 -10.65 30.12
CA ARG A 211 8.14 -11.39 30.78
C ARG A 211 7.71 -10.65 32.07
N VAL A 212 6.39 -10.50 32.21
CA VAL A 212 5.79 -9.87 33.39
C VAL A 212 5.23 -10.94 34.31
N GLU A 213 5.58 -10.88 35.58
CA GLU A 213 4.95 -11.68 36.64
C GLU A 213 3.63 -11.01 37.06
N THR A 214 2.56 -11.79 37.11
CA THR A 214 1.22 -11.34 37.46
C THR A 214 0.70 -12.15 38.65
N ALA A 215 -0.09 -11.53 39.53
CA ALA A 215 -0.68 -12.18 40.68
C ALA A 215 -1.55 -13.39 40.30
N THR A 216 -2.18 -13.34 39.14
CA THR A 216 -2.91 -14.45 38.53
C THR A 216 -2.22 -14.90 37.27
N LYS A 217 -2.12 -16.22 37.04
CA LYS A 217 -1.50 -16.78 35.83
C LYS A 217 -2.30 -16.39 34.62
N ILE A 218 -1.70 -15.62 33.70
CA ILE A 218 -2.26 -15.27 32.40
C ILE A 218 -1.56 -16.05 31.29
N LYS A 219 -2.29 -16.34 30.20
CA LYS A 219 -1.79 -17.15 29.09
C LYS A 219 -0.64 -16.48 28.33
N HIS A 220 -0.72 -15.15 28.18
CA HIS A 220 0.26 -14.33 27.45
C HIS A 220 0.81 -13.26 28.40
N ASN A 221 1.92 -13.55 29.06
CA ASN A 221 2.56 -12.68 30.04
C ASN A 221 3.88 -12.05 29.55
N LYS A 222 4.06 -12.05 28.24
CA LYS A 222 5.24 -11.46 27.59
C LYS A 222 4.79 -10.49 26.50
N PRO A 223 4.43 -9.25 26.87
CA PRO A 223 4.08 -8.21 25.91
C PRO A 223 5.32 -7.77 25.13
N ASP A 224 5.11 -7.29 23.91
CA ASP A 224 6.18 -6.85 23.02
C ASP A 224 6.86 -5.58 23.52
N LEU A 225 6.06 -4.67 24.10
CA LEU A 225 6.53 -3.39 24.61
C LEU A 225 5.71 -2.99 25.84
N ILE A 226 6.41 -2.52 26.88
CA ILE A 226 5.79 -1.87 28.05
C ILE A 226 6.46 -0.52 28.24
N VAL A 227 5.66 0.51 28.47
CA VAL A 227 6.13 1.82 28.92
C VAL A 227 5.56 2.12 30.29
N TRP A 228 6.42 2.17 31.30
CA TRP A 228 6.07 2.48 32.66
C TRP A 228 6.50 3.90 33.03
N ASN A 229 5.52 4.77 33.29
CA ASN A 229 5.80 6.12 33.78
C ASN A 229 5.84 6.12 35.30
N ARG A 230 7.03 6.32 35.87
CA ARG A 230 7.26 6.27 37.31
C ARG A 230 6.58 7.41 38.06
N HIS A 231 6.42 8.58 37.45
CA HIS A 231 5.78 9.74 38.08
C HIS A 231 4.27 9.58 38.14
N THR A 232 3.63 9.28 37.03
CA THR A 232 2.17 9.14 36.98
C THR A 232 1.67 7.77 37.41
N LYS A 233 2.57 6.79 37.58
CA LYS A 233 2.23 5.38 37.88
C LYS A 233 1.37 4.71 36.83
N ILE A 234 1.41 5.21 35.57
CA ILE A 234 0.66 4.65 34.45
C ILE A 234 1.56 3.71 33.66
N CYS A 235 1.01 2.54 33.32
CA CYS A 235 1.65 1.55 32.48
C CYS A 235 0.88 1.42 31.18
N TYR A 236 1.59 1.52 30.05
CA TYR A 236 1.09 1.28 28.71
C TYR A 236 1.65 -0.05 28.20
N ILE A 237 0.80 -0.87 27.60
CA ILE A 237 1.15 -2.20 27.05
C ILE A 237 0.70 -2.27 25.61
#